data_0b87105784879541d4ba78ee1d9995d1
#
_entry.id   0b87105784879541d4ba78ee1d9995d1
#
_cell.length_a   1.000
_cell.length_b   1.000
_cell.length_c   1.000
_cell.angle_alpha   90.00
_cell.angle_beta   90.00
_cell.angle_gamma   90.00
#
_symmetry.space_group_name_H-M   'P 1'
#
loop_
_entity.id
_entity.type
_entity.pdbx_description
1 polymer ?
#
loop_
_entity_poly.entity_id
_entity_poly.type
_entity_poly.pdbx_seq_one_letter_code
_entity_poly.pdbx_strand_id
1 'polypeptide(L)' 'MKDLNRIKVVLVEKKRTNKWLAEQLGKDPATISKWCTNTSQPDLATLLQVANLLEVDVKDLLNSSREKEFKIVRV' A
#
# COMPACT_ATOMS: atom_id res chain seq x y z
N MET A 1 0.58 -11.40 -12.16
CA MET A 1 1.43 -10.85 -11.24
C MET A 1 0.80 -10.67 -9.93
N LYS A 2 1.50 -10.89 -8.84
CA LYS A 2 0.95 -10.73 -7.58
C LYS A 2 0.87 -9.34 -7.15
N ASP A 3 -0.14 -8.97 -6.45
CA ASP A 3 -0.26 -7.65 -5.87
C ASP A 3 0.77 -7.50 -4.76
N LEU A 4 1.53 -6.46 -4.80
CA LEU A 4 2.54 -6.19 -3.79
C LEU A 4 2.01 -5.35 -2.65
N ASN A 5 1.14 -4.39 -2.93
CA ASN A 5 0.63 -3.52 -1.89
C ASN A 5 -0.87 -3.67 -1.69
N ARG A 6 -1.33 -3.25 -0.52
CA ARG A 6 -2.73 -3.27 -0.13
C ARG A 6 -3.24 -1.86 0.10
N ILE A 7 -2.70 -0.88 -0.61
CA ILE A 7 -3.06 0.53 -0.38
C ILE A 7 -4.56 0.73 -0.55
N LYS A 8 -5.15 0.14 -1.59
CA LYS A 8 -6.56 0.28 -1.84
C LYS A 8 -7.41 -0.22 -0.66
N VAL A 9 -7.06 -1.37 -0.14
CA VAL A 9 -7.80 -1.95 0.99
C VAL A 9 -7.73 -1.04 2.20
N VAL A 10 -6.55 -0.52 2.49
CA VAL A 10 -6.36 0.33 3.67
C VAL A 10 -7.08 1.66 3.49
N LEU A 11 -7.05 2.23 2.27
CA LEU A 11 -7.79 3.45 2.00
C LEU A 11 -9.28 3.23 2.28
N VAL A 12 -9.83 2.12 1.83
CA VAL A 12 -11.23 1.82 2.05
C VAL A 12 -11.50 1.65 3.54
N GLU A 13 -10.64 0.94 4.24
CA GLU A 13 -10.80 0.74 5.68
C GLU A 13 -10.78 2.05 6.44
N LYS A 14 -9.96 3.00 5.99
CA LYS A 14 -9.84 4.28 6.65
C LYS A 14 -10.83 5.31 6.08
N LYS A 15 -11.66 4.88 5.14
CA LYS A 15 -12.66 5.75 4.50
C LYS A 15 -12.02 6.97 3.85
N ARG A 16 -10.91 6.74 3.16
CA ARG A 16 -10.22 7.79 2.43
C ARG A 16 -10.21 7.46 0.96
N THR A 17 -10.09 8.48 0.12
CA THR A 17 -10.11 8.33 -1.33
C THR A 17 -8.73 8.47 -1.92
N ASN A 18 -8.58 8.01 -3.16
CA ASN A 18 -7.35 8.21 -3.92
C ASN A 18 -7.04 9.70 -4.03
N LYS A 19 -8.08 10.51 -4.25
CA LYS A 19 -7.90 11.94 -4.41
C LYS A 19 -7.36 12.56 -3.12
N TRP A 20 -7.90 12.15 -1.99
CA TRP A 20 -7.41 12.64 -0.72
C TRP A 20 -5.92 12.31 -0.54
N LEU A 21 -5.54 11.07 -0.83
CA LEU A 21 -4.14 10.67 -0.67
C LEU A 21 -3.24 11.44 -1.62
N ALA A 22 -3.69 11.63 -2.86
CA ALA A 22 -2.94 12.40 -3.85
C ALA A 22 -2.70 13.82 -3.36
N GLU A 23 -3.71 14.44 -2.78
CA GLU A 23 -3.59 15.79 -2.25
C GLU A 23 -2.60 15.85 -1.10
N GLN A 24 -2.65 14.86 -0.21
CA GLN A 24 -1.74 14.83 0.93
C GLN A 24 -0.29 14.68 0.50
N LEU A 25 -0.05 13.95 -0.57
CA LEU A 25 1.30 13.68 -1.03
C LEU A 25 1.77 14.66 -2.11
N GLY A 26 0.90 15.52 -2.58
CA GLY A 26 1.23 16.43 -3.68
C GLY A 26 1.46 15.67 -4.97
N LYS A 27 0.71 14.60 -5.20
CA LYS A 27 0.86 13.80 -6.41
C LYS A 27 -0.43 13.77 -7.20
N ASP A 28 -0.32 13.28 -8.44
CA ASP A 28 -1.45 13.18 -9.32
C ASP A 28 -2.33 12.02 -8.88
N PRO A 29 -3.65 12.16 -8.88
CA PRO A 29 -4.53 11.05 -8.56
C PRO A 29 -4.32 9.83 -9.45
N ALA A 30 -3.90 10.02 -10.69
CA ALA A 30 -3.61 8.89 -11.58
C ALA A 30 -2.45 8.04 -11.05
N THR A 31 -1.48 8.67 -10.40
CA THR A 31 -0.37 7.96 -9.79
C THR A 31 -0.88 7.07 -8.66
N ILE A 32 -1.75 7.61 -7.82
CA ILE A 32 -2.31 6.84 -6.72
C ILE A 32 -3.14 5.67 -7.25
N SER A 33 -3.89 5.91 -8.31
CA SER A 33 -4.69 4.87 -8.91
C SER A 33 -3.84 3.71 -9.40
N LYS A 34 -2.67 4.00 -9.95
CA LYS A 34 -1.75 2.96 -10.40
C LYS A 34 -1.20 2.16 -9.23
N TRP A 35 -0.98 2.80 -8.09
CA TRP A 35 -0.56 2.09 -6.89
C TRP A 35 -1.68 1.17 -6.40
N CYS A 36 -2.91 1.65 -6.41
CA CYS A 36 -4.05 0.89 -5.94
C CYS A 36 -4.31 -0.35 -6.78
N THR A 37 -3.99 -0.28 -8.06
CA THR A 37 -4.16 -1.43 -8.95
C THR A 37 -2.89 -2.26 -9.07
N ASN A 38 -1.86 -1.87 -8.34
CA ASN A 38 -0.55 -2.53 -8.38
C ASN A 38 0.11 -2.50 -9.77
N THR A 39 -0.28 -1.52 -10.58
CA THR A 39 0.33 -1.30 -11.87
C THR A 39 1.72 -0.71 -11.68
N SER A 40 1.88 0.12 -10.66
CA SER A 40 3.19 0.63 -10.27
C SER A 40 3.20 0.72 -8.76
N GLN A 41 4.37 0.93 -8.18
CA GLN A 41 4.53 0.96 -6.73
C GLN A 41 5.16 2.27 -6.30
N PRO A 42 4.81 2.78 -5.13
CA PRO A 42 5.52 3.92 -4.58
C PRO A 42 6.91 3.48 -4.14
N ASP A 43 7.85 4.41 -4.08
CA ASP A 43 9.15 4.09 -3.51
C ASP A 43 9.00 3.95 -2.00
N LEU A 44 10.04 3.46 -1.36
CA LEU A 44 9.97 3.15 0.06
C LEU A 44 9.67 4.37 0.91
N ALA A 45 10.30 5.48 0.62
CA ALA A 45 10.08 6.70 1.40
C ALA A 45 8.63 7.16 1.29
N THR A 46 8.06 7.10 0.09
CA THR A 46 6.68 7.49 -0.13
C THR A 46 5.74 6.50 0.56
N LEU A 47 6.07 5.22 0.54
CA LEU A 47 5.25 4.22 1.20
C LEU A 47 5.19 4.48 2.70
N LEU A 48 6.29 4.87 3.31
CA LEU A 48 6.30 5.23 4.73
C LEU A 48 5.43 6.46 5.00
N GLN A 49 5.43 7.42 4.08
CA GLN A 49 4.56 8.59 4.22
C GLN A 49 3.09 8.18 4.13
N VAL A 50 2.76 7.27 3.23
CA VAL A 50 1.39 6.79 3.09
C VAL A 50 0.94 6.10 4.39
N ALA A 51 1.81 5.29 4.97
CA ALA A 51 1.51 4.61 6.22
C ALA A 51 1.22 5.63 7.33
N ASN A 52 2.04 6.67 7.42
CA ASN A 52 1.83 7.70 8.40
C ASN A 52 0.51 8.43 8.20
N LEU A 53 0.19 8.78 6.96
CA LEU A 53 -1.04 9.50 6.66
C LEU A 53 -2.27 8.66 6.97
N LEU A 54 -2.17 7.36 6.77
CA LEU A 54 -3.28 6.46 7.05
C LEU A 54 -3.26 5.92 8.48
N GLU A 55 -2.24 6.29 9.25
CA GLU A 55 -2.10 5.89 10.64
C GLU A 55 -2.05 4.37 10.81
N VAL A 56 -1.25 3.74 9.97
CA VAL A 56 -1.02 2.29 10.04
C VAL A 56 0.48 2.03 9.98
N ASP A 57 0.85 0.82 10.30
CA ASP A 57 2.23 0.41 10.17
C ASP A 57 2.48 0.14 8.68
N VAL A 58 3.68 0.40 8.22
CA VAL A 58 3.99 0.20 6.80
C VAL A 58 3.75 -1.25 6.38
N LYS A 59 3.95 -2.19 7.28
CA LYS A 59 3.72 -3.60 6.95
C LYS A 59 2.25 -3.85 6.61
N ASP A 60 1.35 -3.03 7.11
CA ASP A 60 -0.07 -3.18 6.81
C ASP A 60 -0.42 -2.75 5.39
N LEU A 61 0.52 -2.09 4.71
CA LEU A 61 0.33 -1.69 3.33
C LEU A 61 0.89 -2.71 2.34
N LEU A 62 1.47 -3.79 2.85
CA LEU A 62 2.10 -4.78 2.00
C LEU A 62 1.40 -6.12 2.12
N ASN A 63 1.33 -6.82 1.01
CA ASN A 63 0.83 -8.19 1.06
C ASN A 63 1.95 -9.08 1.58
N SER A 64 1.59 -10.18 2.20
CA SER A 64 2.58 -11.10 2.70
C SER A 64 3.43 -11.63 1.56
N SER A 65 4.73 -11.67 1.76
CA SER A 65 5.63 -12.20 0.76
C SER A 65 5.80 -13.70 0.90
N ARG A 66 5.23 -14.29 1.96
CA ARG A 66 5.37 -15.72 2.17
C ARG A 66 4.02 -16.38 2.16
N GLU A 67 3.98 -17.59 1.65
CA GLU A 67 2.74 -18.32 1.65
C GLU A 67 2.48 -18.82 3.04
N LYS A 68 1.23 -18.97 3.40
CA LYS A 68 0.95 -19.39 4.71
C LYS A 68 1.44 -20.71 4.96
N GLU A 69 1.47 -21.57 4.05
CA GLU A 69 1.86 -22.90 4.28
C GLU A 69 3.32 -23.00 4.40
N PHE A 70 4.01 -21.96 4.28
CA PHE A 70 5.30 -22.00 4.43
C PHE A 70 5.78 -22.14 5.66
N LYS A 71 5.17 -22.21 6.48
CA LYS A 71 5.52 -22.29 7.65
C LYS A 71 6.67 -22.95 7.95
N ILE A 72 7.24 -23.44 7.93
CA ILE A 72 8.12 -24.11 8.26
C ILE A 72 9.26 -24.04 8.09
N VAL A 73 9.78 -24.09 8.11
CA VAL A 73 10.85 -24.16 7.81
C VAL A 73 11.81 -23.83 8.50
N ARG A 74 12.26 -24.00 9.08
CA ARG A 74 13.06 -23.78 9.68
C ARG A 74 14.11 -24.07 9.59
N VAL A 75 14.64 -24.06 9.65
CA VAL A 75 15.63 -24.42 9.68
C VAL A 75 16.33 -24.49 10.30
#